data_4b4bf64dd02ef0d40e7f7a11ef14d20e
#
_entry.id   4b4bf64dd02ef0d40e7f7a11ef14d20e
#
_cell.length_a   1.000
_cell.length_b   1.000
_cell.length_c   1.000
_cell.angle_alpha   90.00
_cell.angle_beta   90.00
_cell.angle_gamma   90.00
#
_symmetry.space_group_name_H-M   'P 1'
#
loop_
_entity.id
_entity.type
_entity.pdbx_description
1 polymer ?
#
loop_
_entity_poly.entity_id
_entity_poly.type
_entity_poly.pdbx_seq_one_letter_code
_entity_poly.pdbx_strand_id
1 'polypeptide(L)'
;MLKVFTCPCRGPGPTGPKFTTFKVRGSDRDSADGQGDGDGPVIRLTSADRFVSPRTLPARGTVTVKNVADTIHFMAISPVKKGTTDKQIQAFFDSKAQVQPPFFLNGPSVGMDVLSPGRQLELTYKLPAGTYVLMCFIADDVTGMPHAFMGMHKVVILK
;
A
#
# COMPACT_ATOMS: atom_id res chain seq x y z
N MET A 1 6.03 -26.89 -11.24
CA MET A 1 7.40 -27.04 -10.69
C MET A 1 8.13 -25.72 -10.91
N LEU A 2 8.10 -24.83 -9.92
CA LEU A 2 8.64 -23.47 -10.02
C LEU A 2 10.08 -23.49 -9.47
N LYS A 3 11.05 -23.08 -10.28
CA LYS A 3 12.45 -22.94 -9.87
C LYS A 3 12.64 -21.62 -9.11
N VAL A 4 13.04 -21.74 -7.85
CA VAL A 4 13.49 -20.61 -7.02
C VAL A 4 14.92 -20.29 -7.41
N PHE A 5 15.17 -19.05 -7.88
CA PHE A 5 16.52 -18.54 -8.06
C PHE A 5 17.04 -18.01 -6.72
N THR A 6 18.03 -18.70 -6.16
CA THR A 6 18.81 -18.19 -5.04
C THR A 6 20.03 -17.47 -5.56
N CYS A 7 20.14 -16.17 -5.24
CA CYS A 7 21.35 -15.38 -5.48
C CYS A 7 22.28 -15.48 -4.26
N PRO A 8 23.52 -15.96 -4.39
CA PRO A 8 24.45 -16.05 -3.27
C PRO A 8 25.24 -14.74 -3.15
N CYS A 9 24.74 -13.79 -2.37
CA CYS A 9 25.57 -12.67 -1.91
C CYS A 9 26.09 -13.00 -0.50
N ARG A 10 27.32 -13.51 -0.41
CA ARG A 10 28.07 -13.62 0.85
C ARG A 10 28.74 -12.31 1.18
N GLY A 11 28.43 -11.75 2.36
CA GLY A 11 29.19 -10.72 3.04
C GLY A 11 28.74 -10.63 4.49
N PRO A 12 29.65 -10.64 5.50
CA PRO A 12 29.26 -10.52 6.90
C PRO A 12 29.06 -9.05 7.24
N GLY A 13 27.80 -8.66 7.42
CA GLY A 13 27.41 -7.35 7.95
C GLY A 13 26.29 -7.51 8.98
N PRO A 14 26.21 -6.65 10.01
CA PRO A 14 25.27 -6.82 11.10
C PRO A 14 23.84 -6.52 10.65
N THR A 15 22.94 -7.42 11.02
CA THR A 15 21.48 -7.29 10.96
C THR A 15 20.89 -6.84 9.63
N GLY A 16 20.77 -7.77 8.69
CA GLY A 16 19.97 -7.58 7.49
C GLY A 16 18.48 -7.30 7.81
N PRO A 17 17.75 -6.68 6.89
CA PRO A 17 16.34 -6.37 7.10
C PRO A 17 15.57 -7.64 7.44
N LYS A 18 14.78 -7.58 8.50
CA LYS A 18 13.89 -8.68 8.87
C LYS A 18 12.73 -8.71 7.87
N PHE A 19 12.78 -9.66 6.94
CA PHE A 19 11.66 -9.90 6.04
C PHE A 19 10.55 -10.63 6.81
N THR A 20 9.37 -10.06 6.82
CA THR A 20 8.17 -10.74 7.32
C THR A 20 7.52 -11.44 6.15
N THR A 21 7.48 -12.76 6.17
CA THR A 21 6.78 -13.56 5.16
C THR A 21 5.29 -13.49 5.43
N PHE A 22 4.51 -13.08 4.47
CA PHE A 22 3.05 -13.15 4.52
C PHE A 22 2.55 -14.19 3.52
N LYS A 23 1.50 -14.92 3.93
CA LYS A 23 0.81 -15.85 3.04
C LYS A 23 -0.24 -15.10 2.26
N VAL A 24 -0.06 -14.99 0.96
CA VAL A 24 -1.14 -14.60 0.04
C VAL A 24 -2.00 -15.83 -0.21
N ARG A 25 -3.25 -15.84 0.24
CA ARG A 25 -4.24 -16.80 -0.20
C ARG A 25 -4.95 -16.21 -1.42
N GLY A 26 -4.48 -16.56 -2.59
CA GLY A 26 -5.24 -16.38 -3.81
C GLY A 26 -6.29 -17.50 -3.88
N SER A 27 -7.56 -17.16 -3.96
CA SER A 27 -8.56 -18.11 -4.44
C SER A 27 -8.59 -17.97 -5.95
N ASP A 28 -8.13 -18.99 -6.67
CA ASP A 28 -8.40 -19.19 -8.09
C ASP A 28 -9.90 -19.47 -8.27
N ARG A 29 -10.73 -18.47 -8.11
CA ARG A 29 -12.13 -18.50 -8.52
C ARG A 29 -12.29 -17.48 -9.62
N ASP A 30 -12.24 -17.99 -10.83
CA ASP A 30 -12.86 -17.37 -12.00
C ASP A 30 -14.37 -17.28 -11.73
N SER A 31 -14.78 -16.24 -11.05
CA SER A 31 -16.18 -15.86 -10.94
C SER A 31 -16.26 -14.34 -10.88
N ALA A 32 -16.80 -13.81 -11.94
CA ALA A 32 -17.08 -12.38 -12.11
C ALA A 32 -18.12 -11.81 -11.11
N ASP A 33 -18.51 -12.59 -10.09
CA ASP A 33 -19.47 -12.21 -9.04
C ASP A 33 -19.05 -12.70 -7.65
N GLY A 34 -17.76 -12.61 -7.34
CA GLY A 34 -17.25 -12.95 -6.00
C GLY A 34 -17.46 -11.80 -5.03
N GLN A 35 -18.67 -11.64 -4.50
CA GLN A 35 -18.97 -10.90 -3.28
C GLN A 35 -18.33 -11.65 -2.11
N GLY A 36 -17.03 -11.51 -1.96
CA GLY A 36 -16.33 -11.89 -0.75
C GLY A 36 -16.63 -10.81 0.30
N ASP A 37 -17.68 -10.97 1.05
CA ASP A 37 -17.96 -10.19 2.26
C ASP A 37 -17.00 -10.65 3.35
N GLY A 38 -15.72 -10.27 3.22
CA GLY A 38 -14.84 -10.29 4.37
C GLY A 38 -15.37 -9.25 5.37
N ASP A 39 -15.57 -9.63 6.63
CA ASP A 39 -16.05 -8.75 7.71
C ASP A 39 -15.15 -7.54 8.00
N GLY A 40 -14.13 -7.30 7.18
CA GLY A 40 -13.14 -6.24 7.34
C GLY A 40 -13.42 -4.99 6.49
N PRO A 41 -12.77 -3.86 6.83
CA PRO A 41 -12.88 -2.63 6.05
C PRO A 41 -12.35 -2.82 4.62
N VAL A 42 -13.03 -2.18 3.67
CA VAL A 42 -12.68 -2.24 2.24
C VAL A 42 -11.93 -0.96 1.84
N ILE A 43 -10.81 -1.14 1.17
CA ILE A 43 -10.05 -0.07 0.52
C ILE A 43 -10.20 -0.23 -0.99
N ARG A 44 -10.69 0.79 -1.69
CA ARG A 44 -10.81 0.80 -3.15
C ARG A 44 -9.74 1.67 -3.78
N LEU A 45 -9.11 1.15 -4.83
CA LEU A 45 -8.19 1.85 -5.71
C LEU A 45 -8.99 2.27 -6.95
N THR A 46 -9.01 3.55 -7.29
CA THR A 46 -9.93 4.08 -8.32
C THR A 46 -9.19 4.70 -9.50
N SER A 47 -9.83 4.76 -10.67
CA SER A 47 -9.29 5.40 -11.90
C SER A 47 -9.02 6.90 -11.76
N ALA A 48 -9.50 7.54 -10.69
CA ALA A 48 -9.13 8.92 -10.37
C ALA A 48 -7.82 9.01 -9.57
N ASP A 49 -7.04 7.93 -9.51
CA ASP A 49 -5.82 7.79 -8.70
C ASP A 49 -6.07 8.15 -7.22
N ARG A 50 -7.05 7.50 -6.61
CA ARG A 50 -7.43 7.75 -5.22
C ARG A 50 -7.66 6.46 -4.45
N PHE A 51 -7.32 6.52 -3.15
CA PHE A 51 -7.75 5.54 -2.16
C PHE A 51 -9.10 5.94 -1.58
N VAL A 52 -10.11 5.12 -1.78
CA VAL A 52 -11.41 5.26 -1.10
C VAL A 52 -11.47 4.24 0.04
N SER A 53 -11.42 4.69 1.29
CA SER A 53 -11.39 3.86 2.49
C SER A 53 -12.00 4.59 3.67
N PRO A 54 -12.37 3.89 4.75
CA PRO A 54 -12.58 4.52 6.05
C PRO A 54 -11.34 5.32 6.48
N ARG A 55 -11.55 6.39 7.24
CA ARG A 55 -10.46 7.18 7.82
C ARG A 55 -9.72 6.42 8.93
N THR A 56 -10.42 5.52 9.59
CA THR A 56 -9.87 4.66 10.65
C THR A 56 -9.88 3.22 10.17
N LEU A 57 -8.74 2.56 10.29
CA LEU A 57 -8.55 1.15 9.97
C LEU A 57 -8.07 0.42 11.23
N PRO A 58 -8.27 -0.90 11.33
CA PRO A 58 -7.74 -1.67 12.44
C PRO A 58 -6.19 -1.66 12.43
N ALA A 59 -5.56 -1.57 13.59
CA ALA A 59 -4.10 -1.66 13.72
C ALA A 59 -3.60 -3.10 13.51
N ARG A 60 -4.48 -4.07 13.67
CA ARG A 60 -4.26 -5.50 13.35
C ARG A 60 -5.51 -6.10 12.74
N GLY A 61 -5.35 -7.05 11.84
CA GLY A 61 -6.46 -7.76 11.22
C GLY A 61 -6.33 -7.78 9.72
N THR A 62 -7.44 -8.01 9.05
CA THR A 62 -7.52 -8.13 7.60
C THR A 62 -8.34 -6.98 7.02
N VAL A 63 -7.87 -6.41 5.94
CA VAL A 63 -8.60 -5.46 5.09
C VAL A 63 -8.72 -6.03 3.68
N THR A 64 -9.83 -5.78 3.02
CA THR A 64 -9.99 -6.13 1.61
C THR A 64 -9.55 -4.95 0.76
N VAL A 65 -8.61 -5.16 -0.16
CA VAL A 65 -8.20 -4.15 -1.14
C VAL A 65 -8.75 -4.54 -2.50
N LYS A 66 -9.54 -3.65 -3.11
CA LYS A 66 -10.17 -3.85 -4.43
C LYS A 66 -9.63 -2.82 -5.41
N ASN A 67 -9.08 -3.28 -6.53
CA ASN A 67 -8.76 -2.39 -7.64
C ASN A 67 -10.00 -2.26 -8.54
N VAL A 68 -10.69 -1.13 -8.43
CA VAL A 68 -11.85 -0.77 -9.27
C VAL A 68 -11.47 0.21 -10.37
N ALA A 69 -10.15 0.45 -10.55
CA ALA A 69 -9.60 1.25 -11.64
C ALA A 69 -9.45 0.39 -12.90
N ASP A 70 -9.16 1.06 -14.00
CA ASP A 70 -8.81 0.50 -15.31
C ASP A 70 -7.30 0.29 -15.49
N THR A 71 -6.49 0.73 -14.53
CA THR A 71 -5.03 0.58 -14.50
C THR A 71 -4.57 -0.26 -13.31
N ILE A 72 -3.30 -0.65 -13.32
CA ILE A 72 -2.68 -1.40 -12.22
C ILE A 72 -2.35 -0.46 -11.06
N HIS A 73 -2.56 -0.94 -9.84
CA HIS A 73 -2.19 -0.21 -8.62
C HIS A 73 -1.58 -1.15 -7.57
N PHE A 74 -0.84 -0.57 -6.63
CA PHE A 74 -0.50 -1.23 -5.38
C PHE A 74 -0.76 -0.29 -4.20
N MET A 75 -0.61 -0.80 -3.00
CA MET A 75 -0.75 0.00 -1.80
C MET A 75 0.40 -0.28 -0.83
N ALA A 76 1.07 0.79 -0.40
CA ALA A 76 1.94 0.77 0.76
C ALA A 76 1.28 1.53 1.91
N ILE A 77 1.45 1.02 3.13
CA ILE A 77 1.00 1.65 4.38
C ILE A 77 2.24 2.03 5.16
N SER A 78 2.53 3.31 5.30
CA SER A 78 3.74 3.83 5.93
C SER A 78 3.42 4.78 7.09
N PRO A 79 4.17 4.72 8.24
CA PRO A 79 3.91 5.57 9.38
C PRO A 79 4.30 7.01 9.10
N VAL A 80 3.45 7.94 9.56
CA VAL A 80 3.70 9.38 9.47
C VAL A 80 3.47 10.06 10.82
N LYS A 81 4.00 11.26 10.98
CA LYS A 81 3.80 12.07 12.18
C LYS A 81 2.31 12.31 12.44
N LYS A 82 1.92 12.29 13.71
CA LYS A 82 0.57 12.64 14.13
C LYS A 82 0.21 14.05 13.64
N GLY A 83 -0.97 14.20 13.08
CA GLY A 83 -1.45 15.46 12.50
C GLY A 83 -1.02 15.71 11.05
N THR A 84 -0.25 14.82 10.43
CA THR A 84 -0.01 14.89 8.98
C THR A 84 -1.35 14.81 8.22
N THR A 85 -1.46 15.63 7.19
CA THR A 85 -2.67 15.71 6.34
C THR A 85 -2.33 15.40 4.89
N ASP A 86 -3.32 14.95 4.10
CA ASP A 86 -3.17 14.72 2.67
C ASP A 86 -2.70 15.99 1.95
N LYS A 87 -3.19 17.17 2.36
CA LYS A 87 -2.76 18.46 1.81
C LYS A 87 -1.27 18.72 2.01
N GLN A 88 -0.71 18.39 3.18
CA GLN A 88 0.73 18.55 3.45
C GLN A 88 1.57 17.60 2.61
N ILE A 89 1.10 16.36 2.42
CA ILE A 89 1.77 15.36 1.58
C ILE A 89 1.78 15.83 0.13
N GLN A 90 0.63 16.26 -0.41
CA GLN A 90 0.55 16.76 -1.76
C GLN A 90 1.44 17.99 -1.98
N ALA A 91 1.38 18.97 -1.08
CA ALA A 91 2.22 20.16 -1.17
C ALA A 91 3.72 19.85 -1.16
N PHE A 92 4.13 18.80 -0.43
CA PHE A 92 5.52 18.33 -0.47
C PHE A 92 5.88 17.73 -1.85
N PHE A 93 5.03 16.88 -2.41
CA PHE A 93 5.27 16.31 -3.74
C PHE A 93 5.28 17.37 -4.84
N ASP A 94 4.38 18.34 -4.77
CA ASP A 94 4.31 19.47 -5.70
C ASP A 94 5.57 20.36 -5.65
N SER A 95 6.22 20.44 -4.48
CA SER A 95 7.45 21.22 -4.31
C SER A 95 8.67 20.64 -5.03
N LYS A 96 8.59 19.38 -5.50
CA LYS A 96 9.70 18.64 -6.14
C LYS A 96 10.97 18.61 -5.30
N ALA A 97 10.86 18.74 -3.99
CA ALA A 97 11.99 18.75 -3.08
C ALA A 97 12.77 17.42 -3.15
N GLN A 98 14.09 17.50 -3.30
CA GLN A 98 14.99 16.35 -3.37
C GLN A 98 15.48 15.93 -1.97
N VAL A 99 14.62 16.04 -0.97
CA VAL A 99 14.91 15.69 0.42
C VAL A 99 13.90 14.70 0.93
N GLN A 100 14.25 13.97 1.99
CA GLN A 100 13.30 13.06 2.62
C GLN A 100 12.11 13.84 3.17
N PRO A 101 10.85 13.40 2.89
CA PRO A 101 9.69 14.07 3.42
C PRO A 101 9.69 14.13 4.95
N PRO A 102 9.52 15.33 5.55
CA PRO A 102 9.70 15.53 7.00
C PRO A 102 8.62 14.89 7.87
N PHE A 103 7.55 14.41 7.25
CA PHE A 103 6.43 13.76 7.94
C PHE A 103 6.57 12.23 8.05
N PHE A 104 7.45 11.59 7.28
CA PHE A 104 7.68 10.15 7.40
C PHE A 104 8.39 9.81 8.72
N LEU A 105 8.00 8.69 9.31
CA LEU A 105 8.64 8.12 10.48
C LEU A 105 9.38 6.83 10.09
N ASN A 106 10.50 6.60 10.73
CA ASN A 106 11.15 5.30 10.68
C ASN A 106 10.32 4.33 11.54
N GLY A 107 9.70 3.36 10.90
CA GLY A 107 8.85 2.39 11.59
C GLY A 107 8.36 1.30 10.66
N PRO A 108 7.63 0.32 11.21
CA PRO A 108 7.12 -0.79 10.41
C PRO A 108 6.11 -0.28 9.39
N SER A 109 6.29 -0.76 8.16
CA SER A 109 5.43 -0.49 7.02
C SER A 109 4.95 -1.82 6.44
N VAL A 110 3.85 -1.79 5.71
CA VAL A 110 3.29 -2.94 4.99
C VAL A 110 3.03 -2.52 3.56
N GLY A 111 3.37 -3.40 2.62
CA GLY A 111 2.99 -3.27 1.21
C GLY A 111 2.25 -4.50 0.73
N MET A 112 1.56 -4.36 -0.36
CA MET A 112 0.93 -5.46 -1.10
C MET A 112 1.52 -5.53 -2.51
N ASP A 113 1.31 -6.66 -3.20
CA ASP A 113 1.65 -6.78 -4.60
C ASP A 113 0.78 -5.88 -5.50
N VAL A 114 1.24 -5.70 -6.75
CA VAL A 114 0.49 -4.99 -7.77
C VAL A 114 -0.82 -5.72 -8.06
N LEU A 115 -1.90 -4.98 -8.07
CA LEU A 115 -3.25 -5.49 -8.29
C LEU A 115 -3.77 -5.03 -9.65
N SER A 116 -4.08 -5.97 -10.52
CA SER A 116 -4.66 -5.71 -11.82
C SER A 116 -6.08 -5.15 -11.72
N PRO A 117 -6.60 -4.46 -12.76
CA PRO A 117 -7.98 -4.02 -12.84
C PRO A 117 -8.98 -5.13 -12.51
N GLY A 118 -10.01 -4.79 -11.73
CA GLY A 118 -11.07 -5.71 -11.32
C GLY A 118 -10.65 -6.78 -10.30
N ARG A 119 -9.40 -6.81 -9.86
CA ARG A 119 -8.92 -7.78 -8.87
C ARG A 119 -9.01 -7.24 -7.46
N GLN A 120 -9.06 -8.17 -6.51
CA GLN A 120 -9.04 -7.88 -5.07
C GLN A 120 -8.12 -8.86 -4.34
N LEU A 121 -7.64 -8.44 -3.17
CA LEU A 121 -6.91 -9.29 -2.24
C LEU A 121 -7.28 -8.96 -0.80
N GLU A 122 -7.04 -9.89 0.09
CA GLU A 122 -7.11 -9.69 1.53
C GLU A 122 -5.69 -9.45 2.07
N LEU A 123 -5.48 -8.30 2.69
CA LEU A 123 -4.23 -7.93 3.32
C LEU A 123 -4.37 -8.06 4.84
N THR A 124 -3.69 -9.06 5.41
CA THR A 124 -3.60 -9.22 6.86
C THR A 124 -2.31 -8.59 7.38
N TYR A 125 -2.43 -7.70 8.35
CA TYR A 125 -1.28 -7.00 8.92
C TYR A 125 -1.41 -6.77 10.44
N LYS A 126 -0.28 -6.43 11.04
CA LYS A 126 -0.18 -5.96 12.43
C LYS A 126 0.82 -4.82 12.48
N LEU A 127 0.32 -3.62 12.71
CA LEU A 127 1.10 -2.39 12.83
C LEU A 127 0.78 -1.71 14.18
N PRO A 128 1.68 -0.92 14.75
CA PRO A 128 1.36 -0.08 15.90
C PRO A 128 0.20 0.87 15.61
N ALA A 129 -0.61 1.18 16.62
CA ALA A 129 -1.61 2.23 16.49
C ALA A 129 -0.94 3.60 16.21
N GLY A 130 -1.53 4.40 15.33
CA GLY A 130 -0.91 5.67 14.93
C GLY A 130 -1.49 6.26 13.66
N THR A 131 -0.79 7.28 13.14
CA THR A 131 -1.13 7.92 11.87
C THR A 131 -0.27 7.31 10.76
N TYR A 132 -0.91 6.93 9.68
CA TYR A 132 -0.28 6.29 8.53
C TYR A 132 -0.74 6.95 7.22
N VAL A 133 0.00 6.71 6.16
CA VAL A 133 -0.41 7.10 4.82
C VAL A 133 -0.44 5.86 3.92
N LEU A 134 -1.52 5.74 3.13
CA LEU A 134 -1.62 4.83 2.00
C LEU A 134 -1.02 5.52 0.79
N MET A 135 -0.19 4.83 -0.01
CA MET A 135 0.45 5.39 -1.21
C MET A 135 0.57 4.36 -2.32
N CYS A 136 0.48 4.83 -3.58
CA CYS A 136 0.79 4.05 -4.77
C CYS A 136 1.93 4.74 -5.54
N PHE A 137 3.07 4.07 -5.70
CA PHE A 137 4.22 4.60 -6.43
C PHE A 137 4.38 4.00 -7.84
N ILE A 138 3.36 3.33 -8.37
CA ILE A 138 3.37 2.95 -9.79
C ILE A 138 3.45 4.22 -10.61
N ALA A 139 4.31 4.19 -11.62
CA ALA A 139 4.40 5.25 -12.60
C ALA A 139 3.16 5.22 -13.51
N ASP A 140 2.55 6.35 -13.70
CA ASP A 140 1.52 6.57 -14.70
C ASP A 140 2.10 6.32 -16.11
N ASP A 141 1.39 5.61 -16.95
CA ASP A 141 1.85 5.15 -18.25
C ASP A 141 1.97 6.28 -19.30
N VAL A 142 1.31 7.41 -19.08
CA VAL A 142 1.36 8.57 -19.97
C VAL A 142 2.43 9.56 -19.54
N THR A 143 2.49 9.87 -18.25
CA THR A 143 3.36 10.92 -17.71
C THR A 143 4.64 10.40 -17.10
N GLY A 144 4.71 9.11 -16.76
CA GLY A 144 5.81 8.50 -16.02
C GLY A 144 5.88 8.96 -14.56
N MET A 145 4.94 9.77 -14.08
CA MET A 145 4.93 10.28 -12.72
C MET A 145 4.32 9.24 -11.77
N PRO A 146 4.89 9.01 -10.58
CA PRO A 146 4.27 8.13 -9.61
C PRO A 146 2.86 8.59 -9.21
N HIS A 147 1.88 7.68 -9.16
CA HIS A 147 0.50 7.98 -8.81
C HIS A 147 0.38 8.71 -7.46
N ALA A 148 1.26 8.41 -6.49
CA ALA A 148 1.30 9.14 -5.22
C ALA A 148 1.50 10.64 -5.40
N PHE A 149 2.28 11.07 -6.40
CA PHE A 149 2.54 12.49 -6.70
C PHE A 149 1.35 13.14 -7.41
N MET A 150 0.55 12.33 -8.13
CA MET A 150 -0.69 12.75 -8.78
C MET A 150 -1.89 12.78 -7.82
N GLY A 151 -1.64 12.44 -6.54
CA GLY A 151 -2.64 12.50 -5.47
C GLY A 151 -3.12 11.13 -4.97
N MET A 152 -2.55 10.02 -5.44
CA MET A 152 -2.89 8.70 -4.93
C MET A 152 -2.20 8.42 -3.59
N HIS A 153 -2.58 9.21 -2.62
CA HIS A 153 -2.22 9.03 -1.22
C HIS A 153 -3.43 9.30 -0.33
N LYS A 154 -3.46 8.74 0.86
CA LYS A 154 -4.51 8.97 1.84
C LYS A 154 -4.02 8.75 3.26
N VAL A 155 -4.16 9.76 4.10
CA VAL A 155 -3.87 9.64 5.54
C VAL A 155 -4.99 8.89 6.24
N VAL A 156 -4.61 7.87 7.00
CA VAL A 156 -5.50 7.02 7.81
C VAL A 156 -4.99 6.93 9.24
N ILE A 157 -5.86 6.56 10.16
CA ILE A 157 -5.54 6.31 11.56
C ILE A 157 -5.71 4.81 11.83
N LEU A 158 -4.66 4.17 12.32
CA LEU A 158 -4.72 2.79 12.79
C LEU A 158 -5.04 2.79 14.31
N LYS A 159 -6.05 1.99 14.71
CA LYS A 159 -6.50 1.82 16.10
C LYS A 159 -6.63 0.36 16.47
#